data_f9a35d43d23ea7985a2b59c00e62505d
#
_entry.id   f9a35d43d23ea7985a2b59c00e62505d
#
_cell.length_a   1.000
_cell.length_b   1.000
_cell.length_c   1.000
_cell.angle_alpha   90.00
_cell.angle_beta   90.00
_cell.angle_gamma   90.00
#
_symmetry.space_group_name_H-M   'P 1'
#
loop_
_entity.id
_entity.type
_entity.pdbx_description
1 polymer ?
#
loop_
_entity_poly.entity_id
_entity_poly.type
_entity_poly.pdbx_seq_one_letter_code
_entity_poly.pdbx_strand_id
1 'polypeptide(L)'
;MSLVPYVVEQTSKGERSYDIYSRLLKDRIIFLGEEVNETTASLVVAQLLFLESEDPEKDIHLYINSPGGSVTAGMAIYDTMQYIKCDVSTVCIGMAASMGAFLLAGGAKGKRFALPNAEIMIHQPLGGTQGQATEIEIAAKHILKTKEKLNRMLAENTGKDYETICADTERDNWKSAEEACEYGLIDKVITSHSQA
;
A
#
# COMPACT_ATOMS: atom_id res chain seq x y z
N MET A 1 22.67 -4.34 7.72
CA MET A 1 21.73 -3.62 8.61
C MET A 1 22.01 -2.14 8.44
N SER A 2 21.10 -1.38 7.85
CA SER A 2 21.23 0.09 7.77
C SER A 2 21.03 0.67 9.18
N LEU A 3 21.88 1.64 9.54
CA LEU A 3 21.76 2.36 10.81
C LEU A 3 20.47 3.22 10.76
N VAL A 4 19.53 2.93 11.65
CA VAL A 4 18.34 3.79 11.84
C VAL A 4 18.77 4.96 12.74
N PRO A 5 18.67 6.23 12.27
CA PRO A 5 19.05 7.38 13.07
C PRO A 5 18.10 7.61 14.24
N TYR A 6 18.64 8.15 15.32
CA TYR A 6 17.88 8.58 16.50
C TYR A 6 17.76 10.10 16.52
N VAL A 7 16.61 10.57 16.97
CA VAL A 7 16.35 12.00 17.23
C VAL A 7 16.00 12.20 18.70
N VAL A 8 16.43 13.34 19.25
CA VAL A 8 16.17 13.72 20.64
C VAL A 8 15.21 14.91 20.66
N GLU A 9 14.07 14.75 21.29
CA GLU A 9 13.11 15.82 21.54
C GLU A 9 13.24 16.34 22.97
N GLN A 10 13.29 17.66 23.11
CA GLN A 10 13.18 18.32 24.41
C GLN A 10 11.70 18.55 24.76
N THR A 11 11.25 18.00 25.88
CA THR A 11 9.89 18.18 26.37
C THR A 11 9.91 18.86 27.75
N SER A 12 8.77 19.34 28.20
CA SER A 12 8.62 19.91 29.57
C SER A 12 8.94 18.90 30.68
N LYS A 13 9.02 17.59 30.34
CA LYS A 13 9.34 16.50 31.28
C LYS A 13 10.76 15.93 31.10
N GLY A 14 11.61 16.59 30.29
CA GLY A 14 12.97 16.16 29.99
C GLY A 14 13.16 15.70 28.54
N GLU A 15 14.33 15.18 28.25
CA GLU A 15 14.71 14.67 26.92
C GLU A 15 14.10 13.29 26.67
N ARG A 16 13.62 13.07 25.44
CA ARG A 16 13.16 11.76 24.94
C ARG A 16 13.86 11.45 23.63
N SER A 17 14.43 10.26 23.55
CA SER A 17 15.05 9.73 22.33
C SER A 17 14.09 8.80 21.62
N TYR A 18 13.99 8.96 20.30
CA TYR A 18 13.21 8.10 19.40
C TYR A 18 14.09 7.69 18.21
N ASP A 19 13.92 6.48 17.70
CA ASP A 19 14.35 6.23 16.33
C ASP A 19 13.46 7.03 15.36
N ILE A 20 13.94 7.25 14.12
CA ILE A 20 13.27 8.15 13.18
C ILE A 20 11.85 7.65 12.82
N TYR A 21 11.63 6.33 12.69
CA TYR A 21 10.32 5.78 12.36
C TYR A 21 9.33 5.94 13.52
N SER A 22 9.76 5.65 14.75
CA SER A 22 8.96 5.89 15.96
C SER A 22 8.61 7.37 16.13
N ARG A 23 9.51 8.27 15.73
CA ARG A 23 9.24 9.72 15.78
C ARG A 23 8.18 10.12 14.74
N LEU A 24 8.29 9.62 13.50
CA LEU A 24 7.33 9.88 12.43
C LEU A 24 5.97 9.25 12.72
N LEU A 25 5.93 8.09 13.37
CA LEU A 25 4.69 7.46 13.81
C LEU A 25 3.85 8.35 14.74
N LYS A 26 4.49 9.18 15.58
CA LYS A 26 3.79 10.19 16.40
C LYS A 26 3.03 11.23 15.54
N ASP A 27 3.52 11.50 14.34
CA ASP A 27 2.87 12.35 13.36
C ASP A 27 1.93 11.55 12.43
N ARG A 28 1.62 10.31 12.81
CA ARG A 28 0.71 9.38 12.10
C ARG A 28 1.22 8.96 10.73
N ILE A 29 2.55 8.93 10.56
CA ILE A 29 3.21 8.54 9.32
C ILE A 29 3.74 7.12 9.45
N ILE A 30 3.36 6.25 8.52
CA ILE A 30 3.82 4.87 8.37
C ILE A 30 4.56 4.73 7.04
N PHE A 31 5.66 3.97 7.02
CA PHE A 31 6.40 3.65 5.81
C PHE A 31 6.27 2.17 5.43
N LEU A 32 5.88 1.92 4.19
CA LEU A 32 6.05 0.65 3.49
C LEU A 32 7.16 0.85 2.45
N GLY A 33 8.42 0.72 2.88
CA GLY A 33 9.62 1.03 2.08
C GLY A 33 10.35 -0.20 1.53
N GLU A 34 9.71 -1.37 1.53
CA GLU A 34 10.31 -2.63 1.12
C GLU A 34 9.26 -3.61 0.56
N GLU A 35 9.67 -4.84 0.29
CA GLU A 35 8.77 -5.89 -0.19
C GLU A 35 7.67 -6.20 0.84
N VAL A 36 6.45 -6.44 0.33
CA VAL A 36 5.30 -6.87 1.12
C VAL A 36 5.44 -8.35 1.48
N ASN A 37 5.68 -8.63 2.75
CA ASN A 37 5.78 -9.97 3.32
C ASN A 37 5.09 -10.03 4.70
N GLU A 38 5.11 -11.19 5.35
CA GLU A 38 4.41 -11.37 6.64
C GLU A 38 4.94 -10.42 7.73
N THR A 39 6.25 -10.15 7.75
CA THR A 39 6.87 -9.27 8.74
C THR A 39 6.47 -7.82 8.52
N THR A 40 6.62 -7.32 7.28
CA THR A 40 6.26 -5.93 6.95
C THR A 40 4.78 -5.69 7.11
N ALA A 41 3.93 -6.65 6.71
CA ALA A 41 2.49 -6.56 6.90
C ALA A 41 2.11 -6.51 8.40
N SER A 42 2.68 -7.38 9.22
CA SER A 42 2.41 -7.37 10.66
C SER A 42 2.80 -6.04 11.32
N LEU A 43 3.93 -5.45 10.90
CA LEU A 43 4.36 -4.15 11.40
C LEU A 43 3.42 -3.01 10.98
N VAL A 44 3.01 -2.97 9.71
CA VAL A 44 2.07 -1.94 9.22
C VAL A 44 0.71 -2.09 9.90
N VAL A 45 0.17 -3.32 9.99
CA VAL A 45 -1.10 -3.59 10.68
C VAL A 45 -1.06 -3.15 12.14
N ALA A 46 0.02 -3.49 12.88
CA ALA A 46 0.17 -3.08 14.27
C ALA A 46 0.20 -1.55 14.43
N GLN A 47 0.87 -0.83 13.52
CA GLN A 47 0.92 0.63 13.52
C GLN A 47 -0.45 1.26 13.19
N LEU A 48 -1.19 0.71 12.23
CA LEU A 48 -2.55 1.15 11.89
C LEU A 48 -3.49 1.04 13.11
N LEU A 49 -3.50 -0.13 13.77
CA LEU A 49 -4.33 -0.37 14.95
C LEU A 49 -3.92 0.51 16.15
N PHE A 50 -2.61 0.71 16.34
CA PHE A 50 -2.10 1.61 17.37
C PHE A 50 -2.57 3.05 17.14
N LEU A 51 -2.44 3.57 15.92
CA LEU A 51 -2.82 4.95 15.60
C LEU A 51 -4.34 5.15 15.67
N GLU A 52 -5.14 4.16 15.30
CA GLU A 52 -6.59 4.20 15.52
C GLU A 52 -6.92 4.32 17.02
N SER A 53 -6.23 3.55 17.87
CA SER A 53 -6.47 3.59 19.32
C SER A 53 -6.09 4.92 19.97
N GLU A 54 -5.12 5.66 19.39
CA GLU A 54 -4.72 6.99 19.88
C GLU A 54 -5.71 8.09 19.49
N ASP A 55 -6.18 8.09 18.24
CA ASP A 55 -7.17 9.07 17.75
C ASP A 55 -7.86 8.52 16.49
N PRO A 56 -9.09 8.02 16.59
CA PRO A 56 -9.81 7.45 15.45
C PRO A 56 -10.33 8.48 14.44
N GLU A 57 -10.30 9.78 14.76
CA GLU A 57 -10.83 10.84 13.90
C GLU A 57 -9.77 11.47 12.99
N LYS A 58 -8.49 11.18 13.22
CA LYS A 58 -7.38 11.72 12.43
C LYS A 58 -6.90 10.74 11.38
N ASP A 59 -6.56 11.29 10.22
CA ASP A 59 -5.98 10.54 9.13
C ASP A 59 -4.65 9.87 9.51
N ILE A 60 -4.38 8.75 8.85
CA ILE A 60 -3.09 8.05 8.89
C ILE A 60 -2.46 8.20 7.51
N HIS A 61 -1.17 8.49 7.44
CA HIS A 61 -0.43 8.66 6.19
C HIS A 61 0.47 7.46 5.93
N LEU A 62 0.13 6.64 4.94
CA LEU A 62 0.93 5.49 4.50
C LEU A 62 1.79 5.86 3.29
N TYR A 63 3.09 6.02 3.50
CA TYR A 63 4.06 6.26 2.44
C TYR A 63 4.53 4.93 1.86
N ILE A 64 4.44 4.79 0.54
CA ILE A 64 4.71 3.54 -0.18
C ILE A 64 5.89 3.73 -1.15
N ASN A 65 6.93 2.91 -0.97
CA ASN A 65 8.03 2.71 -1.91
C ASN A 65 8.32 1.20 -1.95
N SER A 66 7.52 0.45 -2.68
CA SER A 66 7.51 -1.01 -2.61
C SER A 66 7.36 -1.66 -3.99
N PRO A 67 8.15 -2.72 -4.27
CA PRO A 67 7.97 -3.52 -5.48
C PRO A 67 6.74 -4.45 -5.42
N GLY A 68 5.98 -4.45 -4.33
CA GLY A 68 4.92 -5.42 -4.06
C GLY A 68 5.42 -6.62 -3.28
N GLY A 69 4.82 -7.78 -3.51
CA GLY A 69 5.18 -9.02 -2.81
C GLY A 69 3.98 -9.92 -2.54
N SER A 70 3.93 -10.54 -1.35
CA SER A 70 2.90 -11.50 -0.97
C SER A 70 1.49 -10.89 -1.00
N VAL A 71 0.61 -11.50 -1.81
CA VAL A 71 -0.79 -11.08 -1.90
C VAL A 71 -1.50 -11.24 -0.55
N THR A 72 -1.28 -12.34 0.15
CA THR A 72 -1.93 -12.60 1.45
C THR A 72 -1.49 -11.57 2.50
N ALA A 73 -0.21 -11.26 2.57
CA ALA A 73 0.33 -10.23 3.45
C ALA A 73 -0.22 -8.84 3.10
N GLY A 74 -0.28 -8.50 1.80
CA GLY A 74 -0.87 -7.26 1.34
C GLY A 74 -2.37 -7.14 1.64
N MET A 75 -3.12 -8.24 1.51
CA MET A 75 -4.53 -8.24 1.91
C MET A 75 -4.73 -7.98 3.41
N ALA A 76 -3.83 -8.44 4.28
CA ALA A 76 -3.90 -8.11 5.69
C ALA A 76 -3.75 -6.61 5.96
N ILE A 77 -2.86 -5.93 5.21
CA ILE A 77 -2.74 -4.47 5.28
C ILE A 77 -4.02 -3.81 4.74
N TYR A 78 -4.43 -4.19 3.51
CA TYR A 78 -5.60 -3.61 2.85
C TYR A 78 -6.86 -3.72 3.70
N ASP A 79 -7.17 -4.92 4.17
CA ASP A 79 -8.37 -5.16 4.97
C ASP A 79 -8.31 -4.36 6.29
N THR A 80 -7.12 -4.18 6.89
CA THR A 80 -6.95 -3.35 8.09
C THR A 80 -7.19 -1.88 7.77
N MET A 81 -6.67 -1.37 6.63
CA MET A 81 -6.93 0.01 6.19
C MET A 81 -8.43 0.29 6.03
N GLN A 82 -9.19 -0.71 5.54
CA GLN A 82 -10.65 -0.59 5.38
C GLN A 82 -11.42 -0.81 6.70
N TYR A 83 -10.86 -1.55 7.64
CA TYR A 83 -11.51 -1.94 8.91
C TYR A 83 -11.47 -0.83 9.95
N ILE A 84 -10.37 -0.08 10.04
CA ILE A 84 -10.19 0.99 11.03
C ILE A 84 -11.06 2.20 10.69
N LYS A 85 -11.36 3.02 11.68
CA LYS A 85 -12.18 4.23 11.51
C LYS A 85 -11.44 5.39 10.87
N CYS A 86 -10.11 5.44 11.05
CA CYS A 86 -9.29 6.49 10.44
C CYS A 86 -9.30 6.36 8.92
N ASP A 87 -9.38 7.47 8.21
CA ASP A 87 -9.02 7.49 6.80
C ASP A 87 -7.52 7.23 6.64
N VAL A 88 -7.16 6.31 5.75
CA VAL A 88 -5.76 6.06 5.41
C VAL A 88 -5.44 6.77 4.10
N SER A 89 -4.69 7.86 4.20
CA SER A 89 -4.08 8.54 3.06
C SER A 89 -2.88 7.74 2.56
N THR A 90 -2.77 7.52 1.26
CA THR A 90 -1.64 6.79 0.65
C THR A 90 -0.81 7.71 -0.23
N VAL A 91 0.51 7.61 -0.13
CA VAL A 91 1.45 8.46 -0.88
C VAL A 91 2.52 7.61 -1.52
N CYS A 92 2.54 7.51 -2.84
CA CYS A 92 3.64 6.84 -3.55
C CYS A 92 4.87 7.74 -3.62
N ILE A 93 6.00 7.25 -3.11
CA ILE A 93 7.31 7.87 -3.23
C ILE A 93 8.26 6.88 -3.94
N GLY A 94 8.82 7.26 -5.09
CA GLY A 94 9.65 6.37 -5.90
C GLY A 94 8.83 5.36 -6.68
N MET A 95 8.38 4.27 -6.04
CA MET A 95 7.66 3.21 -6.75
C MET A 95 6.54 2.59 -5.91
N ALA A 96 5.42 2.28 -6.57
CA ALA A 96 4.41 1.37 -6.05
C ALA A 96 4.06 0.34 -7.13
N ALA A 97 4.60 -0.88 -7.02
CA ALA A 97 4.38 -1.92 -8.01
C ALA A 97 3.59 -3.10 -7.43
N SER A 98 2.80 -3.77 -8.29
CA SER A 98 2.08 -5.00 -7.93
C SER A 98 1.22 -4.79 -6.66
N MET A 99 1.47 -5.54 -5.59
CA MET A 99 0.75 -5.38 -4.32
C MET A 99 0.94 -3.98 -3.72
N GLY A 100 2.06 -3.28 -3.99
CA GLY A 100 2.28 -1.87 -3.60
C GLY A 100 1.30 -0.92 -4.30
N ALA A 101 1.06 -1.10 -5.61
CA ALA A 101 0.08 -0.32 -6.36
C ALA A 101 -1.36 -0.61 -5.89
N PHE A 102 -1.63 -1.86 -5.52
CA PHE A 102 -2.91 -2.26 -4.97
C PHE A 102 -3.21 -1.56 -3.63
N LEU A 103 -2.22 -1.51 -2.74
CA LEU A 103 -2.34 -0.79 -1.46
C LEU A 103 -2.46 0.72 -1.66
N LEU A 104 -1.72 1.29 -2.62
CA LEU A 104 -1.82 2.70 -2.99
C LEU A 104 -3.25 3.05 -3.44
N ALA A 105 -3.82 2.27 -4.35
CA ALA A 105 -5.17 2.48 -4.84
C ALA A 105 -6.25 2.21 -3.77
N GLY A 106 -5.91 1.47 -2.71
CA GLY A 106 -6.78 1.15 -1.57
C GLY A 106 -6.89 2.24 -0.51
N GLY A 107 -6.18 3.36 -0.65
CA GLY A 107 -6.32 4.52 0.23
C GLY A 107 -7.70 5.16 0.17
N ALA A 108 -8.02 6.00 1.16
CA ALA A 108 -9.29 6.74 1.21
C ALA A 108 -9.45 7.61 -0.04
N LYS A 109 -10.65 7.61 -0.64
CA LYS A 109 -10.92 8.37 -1.87
C LYS A 109 -10.69 9.87 -1.64
N GLY A 110 -9.99 10.51 -2.57
CA GLY A 110 -9.55 11.89 -2.47
C GLY A 110 -8.23 12.07 -1.69
N LYS A 111 -7.68 11.00 -1.10
CA LYS A 111 -6.47 11.01 -0.26
C LYS A 111 -5.39 10.04 -0.75
N ARG A 112 -5.40 9.72 -2.05
CA ARG A 112 -4.40 8.85 -2.69
C ARG A 112 -3.50 9.71 -3.56
N PHE A 113 -2.21 9.71 -3.27
CA PHE A 113 -1.25 10.65 -3.86
C PHE A 113 -0.03 9.94 -4.43
N ALA A 114 0.67 10.62 -5.35
CA ALA A 114 2.02 10.27 -5.76
C ALA A 114 2.88 11.54 -5.91
N LEU A 115 4.19 11.39 -5.69
CA LEU A 115 5.16 12.41 -6.06
C LEU A 115 5.40 12.38 -7.58
N PRO A 116 5.83 13.49 -8.22
CA PRO A 116 5.86 13.63 -9.68
C PRO A 116 6.71 12.58 -10.42
N ASN A 117 7.75 12.07 -9.79
CA ASN A 117 8.65 11.08 -10.41
C ASN A 117 8.37 9.65 -9.92
N ALA A 118 7.22 9.41 -9.28
CA ALA A 118 6.85 8.08 -8.85
C ALA A 118 6.36 7.25 -10.04
N GLU A 119 6.68 5.95 -10.01
CA GLU A 119 6.22 4.96 -10.98
C GLU A 119 5.23 3.99 -10.32
N ILE A 120 4.14 3.71 -10.99
CA ILE A 120 3.11 2.81 -10.50
C ILE A 120 2.94 1.66 -11.51
N MET A 121 2.92 0.41 -11.03
CA MET A 121 2.76 -0.75 -11.91
C MET A 121 1.68 -1.69 -11.41
N ILE A 122 0.77 -2.03 -12.30
CA ILE A 122 -0.28 -3.02 -12.06
C ILE A 122 -0.05 -4.24 -12.95
N HIS A 123 -0.32 -5.42 -12.40
CA HIS A 123 -0.30 -6.69 -13.12
C HIS A 123 -1.08 -7.77 -12.35
N GLN A 124 -1.33 -8.90 -13.00
CA GLN A 124 -1.97 -10.06 -12.38
C GLN A 124 -1.06 -10.72 -11.32
N PRO A 125 -1.65 -11.48 -10.35
CA PRO A 125 -0.85 -12.20 -9.37
C PRO A 125 0.04 -13.25 -10.03
N LEU A 126 1.26 -13.37 -9.53
CA LEU A 126 2.21 -14.42 -9.90
C LEU A 126 2.10 -15.58 -8.92
N GLY A 127 2.28 -16.78 -9.41
CA GLY A 127 2.34 -17.97 -8.58
C GLY A 127 2.74 -19.19 -9.37
N GLY A 128 3.14 -20.22 -8.65
CA GLY A 128 3.50 -21.50 -9.20
C GLY A 128 3.41 -22.58 -8.13
N THR A 129 3.28 -23.83 -8.56
CA THR A 129 3.26 -24.99 -7.67
C THR A 129 3.87 -26.20 -8.37
N GLN A 130 4.37 -27.13 -7.58
CA GLN A 130 4.85 -28.42 -8.01
C GLN A 130 4.26 -29.48 -7.07
N GLY A 131 3.80 -30.59 -7.63
CA GLY A 131 3.20 -31.66 -6.84
C GLY A 131 2.38 -32.61 -7.70
N GLN A 132 1.47 -33.35 -7.10
CA GLN A 132 0.54 -34.25 -7.80
C GLN A 132 -0.46 -33.44 -8.66
N ALA A 133 -1.00 -34.05 -9.70
CA ALA A 133 -1.93 -33.40 -10.62
C ALA A 133 -3.11 -32.67 -9.92
N THR A 134 -3.68 -33.29 -8.92
CA THR A 134 -4.79 -32.70 -8.12
C THR A 134 -4.32 -31.47 -7.32
N GLU A 135 -3.12 -31.49 -6.76
CA GLU A 135 -2.54 -30.35 -6.03
C GLU A 135 -2.30 -29.16 -6.97
N ILE A 136 -1.79 -29.44 -8.18
CA ILE A 136 -1.59 -28.42 -9.21
C ILE A 136 -2.93 -27.82 -9.64
N GLU A 137 -3.96 -28.64 -9.82
CA GLU A 137 -5.30 -28.16 -10.16
C GLU A 137 -5.91 -27.27 -9.04
N ILE A 138 -5.74 -27.65 -7.77
CA ILE A 138 -6.20 -26.85 -6.62
C ILE A 138 -5.49 -25.51 -6.59
N ALA A 139 -4.17 -25.50 -6.75
CA ALA A 139 -3.40 -24.26 -6.74
C ALA A 139 -3.75 -23.35 -7.94
N ALA A 140 -3.95 -23.92 -9.13
CA ALA A 140 -4.38 -23.17 -10.31
C ALA A 140 -5.76 -22.53 -10.10
N LYS A 141 -6.72 -23.27 -9.55
CA LYS A 141 -8.05 -22.71 -9.21
C LYS A 141 -7.96 -21.61 -8.17
N HIS A 142 -7.07 -21.74 -7.19
CA HIS A 142 -6.88 -20.74 -6.14
C HIS A 142 -6.31 -19.44 -6.69
N ILE A 143 -5.24 -19.47 -7.52
CA ILE A 143 -4.65 -18.26 -8.10
C ILE A 143 -5.62 -17.56 -9.05
N LEU A 144 -6.43 -18.30 -9.82
CA LEU A 144 -7.46 -17.70 -10.67
C LEU A 144 -8.54 -16.97 -9.87
N LYS A 145 -9.00 -17.54 -8.74
CA LYS A 145 -9.91 -16.84 -7.82
C LYS A 145 -9.27 -15.59 -7.21
N THR A 146 -7.98 -15.66 -6.87
CA THR A 146 -7.23 -14.52 -6.37
C THR A 146 -7.14 -13.42 -7.42
N LYS A 147 -6.82 -13.76 -8.68
CA LYS A 147 -6.79 -12.81 -9.81
C LYS A 147 -8.16 -12.12 -9.97
N GLU A 148 -9.24 -12.88 -9.98
CA GLU A 148 -10.58 -12.32 -10.09
C GLU A 148 -10.91 -11.36 -8.93
N LYS A 149 -10.61 -11.75 -7.67
CA LYS A 149 -10.83 -10.92 -6.49
C LYS A 149 -10.07 -9.59 -6.60
N LEU A 150 -8.77 -9.65 -6.90
CA LEU A 150 -7.92 -8.47 -7.02
C LEU A 150 -8.40 -7.53 -8.13
N ASN A 151 -8.77 -8.06 -9.29
CA ASN A 151 -9.26 -7.26 -10.41
C ASN A 151 -10.57 -6.55 -10.06
N ARG A 152 -11.51 -7.21 -9.36
CA ARG A 152 -12.76 -6.58 -8.91
C ARG A 152 -12.49 -5.44 -7.93
N MET A 153 -11.63 -5.67 -6.95
CA MET A 153 -11.27 -4.64 -5.97
C MET A 153 -10.55 -3.46 -6.63
N LEU A 154 -9.67 -3.72 -7.61
CA LEU A 154 -9.00 -2.66 -8.35
C LEU A 154 -9.98 -1.87 -9.23
N ALA A 155 -10.97 -2.53 -9.84
CA ALA A 155 -12.05 -1.87 -10.57
C ALA A 155 -12.86 -0.92 -9.66
N GLU A 156 -13.22 -1.38 -8.46
CA GLU A 156 -13.91 -0.56 -7.46
C GLU A 156 -13.07 0.65 -7.01
N ASN A 157 -11.77 0.44 -6.78
CA ASN A 157 -10.87 1.50 -6.32
C ASN A 157 -10.57 2.54 -7.41
N THR A 158 -10.48 2.12 -8.67
CA THR A 158 -10.14 3.02 -9.79
C THR A 158 -11.37 3.61 -10.47
N GLY A 159 -12.53 2.98 -10.35
CA GLY A 159 -13.74 3.34 -11.10
C GLY A 159 -13.74 2.87 -12.56
N LYS A 160 -12.75 2.03 -12.96
CA LYS A 160 -12.72 1.39 -14.29
C LYS A 160 -13.66 0.18 -14.32
N ASP A 161 -14.13 -0.18 -15.49
CA ASP A 161 -14.85 -1.44 -15.66
C ASP A 161 -13.91 -2.65 -15.47
N TYR A 162 -14.51 -3.78 -15.10
CA TYR A 162 -13.78 -5.01 -14.79
C TYR A 162 -12.98 -5.56 -15.99
N GLU A 163 -13.54 -5.47 -17.18
CA GLU A 163 -12.93 -5.96 -18.42
C GLU A 163 -11.67 -5.16 -18.75
N THR A 164 -11.70 -3.84 -18.59
CA THR A 164 -10.55 -2.96 -18.74
C THR A 164 -9.45 -3.33 -17.73
N ILE A 165 -9.79 -3.52 -16.45
CA ILE A 165 -8.81 -3.95 -15.45
C ILE A 165 -8.22 -5.32 -15.80
N CYS A 166 -9.01 -6.28 -16.26
CA CYS A 166 -8.52 -7.59 -16.67
C CYS A 166 -7.52 -7.52 -17.82
N ALA A 167 -7.78 -6.67 -18.81
CA ALA A 167 -6.88 -6.45 -19.94
C ALA A 167 -5.58 -5.75 -19.52
N ASP A 168 -5.71 -4.71 -18.71
CA ASP A 168 -4.59 -3.85 -18.30
C ASP A 168 -3.65 -4.50 -17.26
N THR A 169 -4.16 -5.49 -16.51
CA THR A 169 -3.36 -6.25 -15.53
C THR A 169 -2.80 -7.56 -16.10
N GLU A 170 -3.04 -7.88 -17.36
CA GLU A 170 -2.58 -9.17 -17.96
C GLU A 170 -1.05 -9.27 -18.02
N ARG A 171 -0.35 -8.15 -18.13
CA ARG A 171 1.11 -8.02 -18.08
C ARG A 171 1.47 -6.76 -17.29
N ASP A 172 2.77 -6.60 -17.01
CA ASP A 172 3.29 -5.42 -16.34
C ASP A 172 2.87 -4.15 -17.09
N ASN A 173 2.08 -3.32 -16.43
CA ASN A 173 1.54 -2.10 -16.98
C ASN A 173 2.02 -0.92 -16.12
N TRP A 174 3.13 -0.34 -16.55
CA TRP A 174 3.78 0.79 -15.89
C TRP A 174 3.10 2.11 -16.24
N LYS A 175 3.00 2.96 -15.25
CA LYS A 175 2.39 4.30 -15.37
C LYS A 175 3.23 5.32 -14.63
N SER A 176 3.38 6.50 -15.23
CA SER A 176 3.84 7.69 -14.51
C SER A 176 2.82 8.10 -13.44
N ALA A 177 3.18 9.03 -12.57
CA ALA A 177 2.27 9.57 -11.58
C ALA A 177 1.02 10.21 -12.23
N GLU A 178 1.20 10.95 -13.33
CA GLU A 178 0.12 11.58 -14.09
C GLU A 178 -0.81 10.53 -14.74
N GLU A 179 -0.25 9.53 -15.39
CA GLU A 179 -1.02 8.43 -16.01
C GLU A 179 -1.77 7.62 -14.94
N ALA A 180 -1.19 7.42 -13.76
CA ALA A 180 -1.85 6.74 -12.63
C ALA A 180 -3.03 7.57 -12.07
N CYS A 181 -2.92 8.91 -12.08
CA CYS A 181 -3.99 9.81 -11.72
C CYS A 181 -5.14 9.76 -12.74
N GLU A 182 -4.84 9.83 -14.04
CA GLU A 182 -5.84 9.72 -15.12
C GLU A 182 -6.51 8.34 -15.14
N TYR A 183 -5.77 7.31 -14.75
CA TYR A 183 -6.30 5.96 -14.65
C TYR A 183 -7.23 5.76 -13.45
N GLY A 184 -7.06 6.54 -12.37
CA GLY A 184 -7.83 6.47 -11.13
C GLY A 184 -7.17 5.64 -10.03
N LEU A 185 -5.90 5.25 -10.20
CA LEU A 185 -5.12 4.58 -9.14
C LEU A 185 -4.82 5.52 -7.98
N ILE A 186 -4.66 6.81 -8.28
CA ILE A 186 -4.49 7.89 -7.30
C ILE A 186 -5.43 9.04 -7.63
N ASP A 187 -5.58 9.96 -6.70
CA ASP A 187 -6.48 11.12 -6.84
C ASP A 187 -5.73 12.37 -7.30
N LYS A 188 -4.41 12.49 -6.98
CA LYS A 188 -3.64 13.68 -7.30
C LYS A 188 -2.14 13.44 -7.28
N VAL A 189 -1.41 14.09 -8.18
CA VAL A 189 0.05 14.25 -8.10
C VAL A 189 0.35 15.48 -7.26
N ILE A 190 1.21 15.36 -6.24
CA ILE A 190 1.55 16.42 -5.30
C ILE A 190 3.03 16.79 -5.41
N THR A 191 3.32 18.09 -5.45
CA THR A 191 4.68 18.63 -5.54
C THR A 191 5.17 19.27 -4.24
N SER A 192 4.28 19.45 -3.28
CA SER A 192 4.61 20.00 -1.96
C SER A 192 3.74 19.37 -0.87
N HIS A 193 4.28 19.32 0.35
CA HIS A 193 3.60 18.73 1.51
C HIS A 193 2.27 19.44 1.85
N SER A 194 2.12 20.70 1.50
CA SER A 194 0.86 21.46 1.73
C SER A 194 -0.29 21.05 0.79
N GLN A 195 -0.06 20.12 -0.14
CA GLN A 195 -1.06 19.64 -1.11
C GLN A 195 -1.62 18.24 -0.75
N ALA A 196 -1.00 17.56 0.25
CA ALA A 196 -1.39 16.25 0.74
C ALA A 196 -2.50 16.33 1.79
#